data_673e6c8a4c83b133aea43e3e4707c318
#
_entry.id   673e6c8a4c83b133aea43e3e4707c318
#
_cell.length_a   1.000
_cell.length_b   1.000
_cell.length_c   1.000
_cell.angle_alpha   90.00
_cell.angle_beta   90.00
_cell.angle_gamma   90.00
#
_symmetry.space_group_name_H-M   'P 1'
#
loop_
_entity.id
_entity.type
_entity.pdbx_description
1 polymer ?
#
loop_
_entity_poly.entity_id
_entity_poly.type
_entity_poly.pdbx_seq_one_letter_code
_entity_poly.pdbx_strand_id
1 'polypeptide(L)'
;MNQDTICAIATAQGGAIGSIRVSGPDAITITERIFTPVKVGKQLSDKKPYTLTFGHIHSEKEIVDEVLVSLFRAPHSYTGEDSTEITCHGSTYILQQVMQLLQQTKIQEVRQTLERLIL
;
A
#
# COMPACT_ATOMS: atom_id res chain seq x y z
N MET A 1 -13.84 15.86 10.45
CA MET A 1 -13.54 15.73 9.03
C MET A 1 -13.20 14.29 8.71
N ASN A 2 -13.83 13.74 7.72
CA ASN A 2 -13.66 12.34 7.40
C ASN A 2 -12.38 12.16 6.60
N GLN A 3 -11.37 11.54 7.23
CA GLN A 3 -10.12 11.24 6.56
C GLN A 3 -10.13 9.77 6.17
N ASP A 4 -10.46 9.51 4.92
CA ASP A 4 -10.48 8.16 4.39
C ASP A 4 -9.15 7.85 3.72
N THR A 5 -8.72 6.60 3.81
CA THR A 5 -7.55 6.13 3.07
C THR A 5 -7.98 5.73 1.66
N ILE A 6 -7.34 6.30 0.68
CA ILE A 6 -7.64 6.03 -0.74
C ILE A 6 -6.45 5.40 -1.43
N CYS A 7 -6.72 4.66 -2.48
CA CYS A 7 -5.68 4.10 -3.36
C CYS A 7 -6.05 4.34 -4.82
N ALA A 8 -5.05 4.63 -5.63
CA ALA A 8 -5.25 4.93 -7.04
C ALA A 8 -4.03 4.56 -7.85
N ILE A 9 -4.26 4.16 -9.10
CA ILE A 9 -3.17 3.98 -10.06
C ILE A 9 -2.67 5.38 -10.46
N ALA A 10 -1.38 5.62 -10.23
CA ALA A 10 -0.77 6.95 -10.38
C ALA A 10 -0.03 7.13 -11.70
N THR A 11 0.07 6.07 -12.51
CA THR A 11 0.75 6.12 -13.81
C THR A 11 -0.19 5.72 -14.95
N ALA A 12 0.16 6.11 -16.16
CA ALA A 12 -0.56 5.65 -17.35
C ALA A 12 -0.39 4.13 -17.50
N GLN A 13 -1.42 3.47 -17.99
CA GLN A 13 -1.39 2.02 -18.21
C GLN A 13 -0.60 1.69 -19.47
N GLY A 14 -0.02 0.47 -19.50
CA GLY A 14 0.68 -0.06 -20.68
C GLY A 14 2.17 0.20 -20.71
N GLY A 15 2.74 0.92 -19.74
CA GLY A 15 4.18 1.08 -19.60
C GLY A 15 4.85 -0.13 -18.95
N ALA A 16 6.19 -0.13 -18.95
CA ALA A 16 6.97 -1.18 -18.30
C ALA A 16 6.81 -1.16 -16.79
N ILE A 17 6.57 0.00 -16.20
CA ILE A 17 6.45 0.24 -14.77
C ILE A 17 5.11 0.92 -14.50
N GLY A 18 4.45 0.46 -13.45
CA GLY A 18 3.24 1.11 -12.93
C GLY A 18 3.40 1.50 -11.47
N SER A 19 2.70 2.53 -11.05
CA SER A 19 2.70 2.96 -9.65
C SER A 19 1.28 3.05 -9.13
N ILE A 20 1.12 2.62 -7.88
CA ILE A 20 -0.12 2.76 -7.13
C ILE A 20 0.18 3.59 -5.90
N ARG A 21 -0.60 4.65 -5.68
CA ARG A 21 -0.47 5.49 -4.49
C ARG A 21 -1.57 5.16 -3.51
N VAL A 22 -1.17 4.98 -2.25
CA VAL A 22 -2.09 4.80 -1.12
C VAL A 22 -1.90 5.98 -0.20
N SER A 23 -2.96 6.70 0.13
CA SER A 23 -2.86 7.92 0.93
C SER A 23 -3.98 7.98 1.96
N GLY A 24 -3.62 8.34 3.18
CA GLY A 24 -4.55 8.47 4.27
C GLY A 24 -3.99 7.93 5.58
N PRO A 25 -4.78 8.00 6.66
CA PRO A 25 -4.30 7.59 7.98
C PRO A 25 -3.90 6.12 8.08
N ASP A 26 -4.47 5.26 7.25
CA ASP A 26 -4.19 3.82 7.28
C ASP A 26 -3.31 3.34 6.13
N ALA A 27 -2.73 4.26 5.36
CA ALA A 27 -1.96 3.92 4.15
C ALA A 27 -0.81 2.95 4.43
N ILE A 28 -0.04 3.22 5.46
CA ILE A 28 1.13 2.41 5.81
C ILE A 28 0.69 1.04 6.31
N THR A 29 -0.31 0.99 7.18
CA THR A 29 -0.84 -0.26 7.74
C THR A 29 -1.42 -1.16 6.66
N ILE A 30 -2.20 -0.60 5.75
CA ILE A 30 -2.83 -1.34 4.65
C ILE A 30 -1.74 -1.91 3.73
N THR A 31 -0.78 -1.09 3.33
CA THR A 31 0.33 -1.52 2.48
C THR A 31 1.15 -2.63 3.15
N GLU A 32 1.45 -2.46 4.43
CA GLU A 32 2.24 -3.43 5.19
C GLU A 32 1.61 -4.82 5.20
N ARG A 33 0.29 -4.91 5.23
CA ARG A 33 -0.42 -6.19 5.29
C ARG A 33 -0.28 -7.03 4.03
N ILE A 34 -0.04 -6.41 2.89
CA ILE A 34 0.09 -7.12 1.61
C ILE A 34 1.53 -7.14 1.10
N PHE A 35 2.46 -6.63 1.88
CA PHE A 35 3.86 -6.46 1.47
C PHE A 35 4.81 -7.16 2.42
N THR A 36 5.75 -7.91 1.86
CA THR A 36 6.83 -8.52 2.63
C THR A 36 8.17 -8.04 2.09
N PRO A 37 8.96 -7.33 2.91
CA PRO A 37 10.31 -6.96 2.51
C PRO A 37 11.18 -8.17 2.24
N VAL A 38 12.04 -8.08 1.25
CA VAL A 38 13.03 -9.13 0.95
C VAL A 38 14.01 -9.26 2.11
N LYS A 39 14.44 -8.13 2.66
CA LYS A 39 15.37 -8.13 3.79
C LYS A 39 14.58 -8.30 5.09
N VAL A 40 14.89 -9.37 5.82
CA VAL A 40 14.28 -9.63 7.13
C VAL A 40 14.70 -8.53 8.12
N GLY A 41 13.76 -8.07 8.92
CA GLY A 41 14.00 -7.04 9.93
C GLY A 41 12.79 -6.17 10.16
N LYS A 42 12.91 -4.88 9.85
CA LYS A 42 11.86 -3.90 10.14
C LYS A 42 10.70 -4.00 9.18
N GLN A 43 9.48 -3.85 9.71
CA GLN A 43 8.27 -3.68 8.93
C GLN A 43 8.21 -2.24 8.39
N LEU A 44 7.31 -2.00 7.41
CA LEU A 44 7.14 -0.65 6.85
C LEU A 44 6.85 0.40 7.91
N SER A 45 6.00 0.06 8.88
CA SER A 45 5.62 0.99 9.94
C SER A 45 6.79 1.42 10.82
N ASP A 46 7.88 0.64 10.84
CA ASP A 46 9.10 0.95 11.61
C ASP A 46 10.12 1.74 10.81
N LYS A 47 9.88 1.95 9.51
CA LYS A 47 10.80 2.64 8.62
C LYS A 47 10.66 4.15 8.75
N LYS A 48 11.76 4.85 8.46
CA LYS A 48 11.76 6.31 8.41
C LYS A 48 11.05 6.80 7.15
N PRO A 49 10.51 8.04 7.16
CA PRO A 49 9.97 8.64 5.94
C PRO A 49 11.04 8.77 4.87
N TYR A 50 10.61 8.81 3.62
CA TYR A 50 11.49 8.88 2.43
C TYR A 50 12.38 7.67 2.25
N THR A 51 11.96 6.52 2.74
CA THR A 51 12.66 5.26 2.49
C THR A 51 12.04 4.50 1.34
N LEU A 52 12.87 3.71 0.69
CA LEU A 52 12.49 2.83 -0.39
C LEU A 52 12.79 1.41 0.04
N THR A 53 11.79 0.54 -0.01
CA THR A 53 11.93 -0.85 0.44
C THR A 53 11.58 -1.79 -0.70
N PHE A 54 12.49 -2.69 -1.04
CA PHE A 54 12.25 -3.74 -2.01
C PHE A 54 11.62 -4.96 -1.34
N GLY A 55 10.64 -5.53 -1.98
CA GLY A 55 9.95 -6.70 -1.46
C GLY A 55 8.93 -7.21 -2.46
N HIS A 56 7.95 -7.92 -1.96
CA HIS A 56 6.89 -8.40 -2.86
C HIS A 56 5.50 -8.20 -2.27
N ILE A 57 4.56 -7.98 -3.16
CA ILE A 57 3.13 -7.96 -2.86
C ILE A 57 2.63 -9.39 -2.96
N HIS A 58 1.84 -9.79 -1.99
CA HIS A 58 1.30 -11.14 -1.92
C HIS A 58 -0.15 -11.14 -1.43
N SER A 59 -0.88 -12.14 -1.87
CA SER A 59 -2.13 -12.56 -1.24
C SER A 59 -1.80 -13.60 -0.16
N GLU A 60 -2.82 -14.19 0.45
CA GLU A 60 -2.61 -15.30 1.37
C GLU A 60 -2.07 -16.55 0.68
N LYS A 61 -2.24 -16.64 -0.63
CA LYS A 61 -1.95 -17.85 -1.41
C LYS A 61 -0.70 -17.75 -2.27
N GLU A 62 -0.37 -16.56 -2.78
CA GLU A 62 0.68 -16.44 -3.78
C GLU A 62 1.31 -15.05 -3.80
N ILE A 63 2.50 -14.98 -4.38
CA ILE A 63 3.17 -13.73 -4.66
C ILE A 63 2.59 -13.16 -5.96
N VAL A 64 2.20 -11.88 -5.91
CA VAL A 64 1.65 -11.18 -7.08
C VAL A 64 2.75 -10.53 -7.90
N ASP A 65 3.67 -9.82 -7.25
CA ASP A 65 4.74 -9.12 -7.95
C ASP A 65 5.86 -8.72 -6.99
N GLU A 66 7.05 -8.54 -7.54
CA GLU A 66 8.17 -7.90 -6.85
C GLU A 66 8.07 -6.40 -7.06
N VAL A 67 8.16 -5.63 -5.98
CA VAL A 67 7.86 -4.20 -6.00
C VAL A 67 8.84 -3.40 -5.16
N LEU A 68 8.83 -2.09 -5.40
CA LEU A 68 9.47 -1.11 -4.51
C LEU A 68 8.37 -0.30 -3.84
N VAL A 69 8.47 -0.15 -2.53
CA VAL A 69 7.53 0.68 -1.76
C VAL A 69 8.26 1.90 -1.23
N SER A 70 7.78 3.07 -1.64
CA SER A 70 8.24 4.36 -1.13
C SER A 70 7.32 4.78 0.01
N LEU A 71 7.90 5.27 1.10
CA LEU A 71 7.18 5.64 2.31
C LEU A 71 7.24 7.13 2.55
N PHE A 72 6.08 7.74 2.78
CA PHE A 72 5.97 9.16 3.10
C PHE A 72 5.12 9.34 4.34
N ARG A 73 5.53 10.24 5.22
CA ARG A 73 4.77 10.54 6.43
C ARG A 73 4.26 11.98 6.42
N ALA A 74 3.06 12.17 6.94
CA ALA A 74 2.47 13.48 7.08
C ALA A 74 3.36 14.41 7.91
N PRO A 75 3.43 15.70 7.59
CA PRO A 75 2.79 16.38 6.45
C PRO A 75 3.64 16.39 5.18
N HIS A 76 4.77 15.69 5.17
CA HIS A 76 5.77 15.73 4.10
C HIS A 76 5.50 14.64 3.06
N SER A 77 4.42 14.83 2.30
CA SER A 77 4.03 13.95 1.20
C SER A 77 3.27 14.77 0.15
N TYR A 78 2.99 14.17 -1.00
CA TYR A 78 2.25 14.85 -2.05
C TYR A 78 0.84 15.25 -1.61
N THR A 79 0.23 14.44 -0.75
CA THR A 79 -1.15 14.66 -0.31
C THR A 79 -1.25 15.35 1.04
N GLY A 80 -0.11 15.55 1.74
CA GLY A 80 -0.07 16.03 3.11
C GLY A 80 -0.40 14.98 4.15
N GLU A 81 -0.71 13.76 3.74
CA GLU A 81 -1.06 12.65 4.62
C GLU A 81 0.03 11.57 4.59
N ASP A 82 -0.03 10.60 5.51
CA ASP A 82 0.78 9.40 5.38
C ASP A 82 0.45 8.73 4.05
N SER A 83 1.46 8.31 3.32
CA SER A 83 1.25 7.65 2.04
C SER A 83 2.35 6.67 1.71
N THR A 84 1.99 5.73 0.85
CA THR A 84 2.94 4.82 0.22
C THR A 84 2.78 4.92 -1.28
N GLU A 85 3.86 4.63 -1.99
CA GLU A 85 3.81 4.48 -3.44
C GLU A 85 4.42 3.13 -3.79
N ILE A 86 3.61 2.26 -4.39
CA ILE A 86 4.00 0.91 -4.77
C ILE A 86 4.37 0.95 -6.25
N THR A 87 5.64 0.73 -6.54
CA THR A 87 6.14 0.66 -7.92
C THR A 87 6.26 -0.80 -8.32
N CYS A 88 5.48 -1.21 -9.30
CA CYS A 88 5.36 -2.59 -9.74
C CYS A 88 5.50 -2.68 -11.27
N HIS A 89 5.44 -3.89 -11.81
CA HIS A 89 5.40 -4.07 -13.26
C HIS A 89 4.11 -3.46 -13.82
N GLY A 90 4.21 -2.83 -14.99
CA GLY A 90 3.13 -2.02 -15.56
C GLY A 90 2.01 -2.80 -16.25
N SER A 91 1.95 -4.10 -16.05
CA SER A 91 0.86 -4.94 -16.57
C SER A 91 -0.47 -4.52 -15.95
N THR A 92 -1.49 -4.35 -16.77
CA THR A 92 -2.83 -4.05 -16.30
C THR A 92 -3.31 -5.12 -15.32
N TYR A 93 -3.01 -6.39 -15.59
CA TYR A 93 -3.36 -7.49 -14.70
C TYR A 93 -2.75 -7.32 -13.31
N ILE A 94 -1.45 -7.04 -13.24
CA ILE A 94 -0.74 -6.86 -11.96
C ILE A 94 -1.29 -5.66 -11.21
N LEU A 95 -1.47 -4.53 -11.87
CA LEU A 95 -2.02 -3.31 -11.25
C LEU A 95 -3.40 -3.57 -10.66
N GLN A 96 -4.26 -4.28 -11.37
CA GLN A 96 -5.58 -4.62 -10.89
C GLN A 96 -5.53 -5.57 -9.70
N GLN A 97 -4.63 -6.56 -9.70
CA GLN A 97 -4.45 -7.48 -8.58
C GLN A 97 -4.02 -6.75 -7.32
N VAL A 98 -3.05 -5.84 -7.44
CA VAL A 98 -2.59 -5.04 -6.30
C VAL A 98 -3.71 -4.15 -5.78
N MET A 99 -4.44 -3.49 -6.68
CA MET A 99 -5.58 -2.65 -6.30
C MET A 99 -6.64 -3.43 -5.54
N GLN A 100 -6.98 -4.63 -6.00
CA GLN A 100 -7.96 -5.49 -5.32
C GLN A 100 -7.50 -5.87 -3.91
N LEU A 101 -6.23 -6.22 -3.76
CA LEU A 101 -5.67 -6.57 -2.45
C LEU A 101 -5.73 -5.37 -1.49
N LEU A 102 -5.40 -4.19 -1.97
CA LEU A 102 -5.47 -2.96 -1.17
C LEU A 102 -6.91 -2.68 -0.73
N GLN A 103 -7.87 -2.79 -1.64
CA GLN A 103 -9.27 -2.54 -1.35
C GLN A 103 -9.84 -3.55 -0.35
N GLN A 104 -9.51 -4.83 -0.50
CA GLN A 104 -9.91 -5.88 0.43
C GLN A 104 -9.35 -5.65 1.82
N THR A 105 -8.08 -5.26 1.90
CA THR A 105 -7.43 -4.96 3.17
C THR A 105 -8.08 -3.76 3.86
N LYS A 106 -8.41 -2.74 3.09
CA LYS A 106 -9.13 -1.55 3.60
C LYS A 106 -10.48 -1.94 4.21
N ILE A 107 -11.24 -2.79 3.53
CA ILE A 107 -12.53 -3.27 4.02
C ILE A 107 -12.36 -4.04 5.32
N GLN A 108 -11.35 -4.89 5.42
CA GLN A 108 -11.06 -5.65 6.64
C GLN A 108 -10.72 -4.74 7.81
N GLU A 109 -9.94 -3.69 7.57
CA GLU A 109 -9.60 -2.70 8.61
C GLU A 109 -10.85 -2.00 9.15
N VAL A 110 -11.73 -1.56 8.27
CA VAL A 110 -12.98 -0.92 8.66
C VAL A 110 -13.85 -1.87 9.47
N ARG A 111 -13.95 -3.12 9.04
CA ARG A 111 -14.73 -4.14 9.73
C ARG A 111 -14.22 -4.37 11.15
N GLN A 112 -12.91 -4.53 11.32
CA GLN A 112 -12.30 -4.73 12.63
C GLN A 112 -12.54 -3.54 13.55
N THR A 113 -12.47 -2.33 13.03
CA THR A 113 -12.76 -1.13 13.80
C THR A 113 -14.21 -1.11 14.26
N LEU A 114 -15.15 -1.43 13.38
CA LEU A 114 -16.57 -1.50 13.72
C LEU A 114 -16.84 -2.57 14.79
N GLU A 115 -16.22 -3.73 14.66
CA GLU A 115 -16.37 -4.81 15.65
C GLU A 115 -15.90 -4.36 17.03
N ARG A 116 -14.78 -3.65 17.10
CA ARG A 116 -14.27 -3.12 18.38
C ARG A 116 -15.21 -2.11 19.01
N LEU A 117 -15.89 -1.31 18.18
CA LEU A 117 -16.83 -0.31 18.68
C LEU A 117 -18.16 -0.90 19.16
N ILE A 118 -18.54 -2.04 18.61
CA ILE A 118 -19.81 -2.71 18.95
C ILE A 118 -19.64 -3.59 20.21
N LEU A 119 -18.47 -4.14 20.39
CA LEU A 119 -18.18 -4.97 21.55
C LEU A 119 -17.73 -4.13 22.74
#